data_127568695aeade28cc95a682252dd40e
#
_entry.id   127568695aeade28cc95a682252dd40e
#
_cell.length_a   1.000
_cell.length_b   1.000
_cell.length_c   1.000
_cell.angle_alpha   90.00
_cell.angle_beta   90.00
_cell.angle_gamma   90.00
#
_symmetry.space_group_name_H-M   'P 1'
#
loop_
_entity.id
_entity.type
_entity.pdbx_description
1 polymer ?
#
loop_
_entity_poly.entity_id
_entity_poly.type
_entity_poly.pdbx_seq_one_letter_code
_entity_poly.pdbx_strand_id
1 'polypeptide(L)'
;MTETAWPFDSGTVDETTWSRMARVWGGTGIVGYPGDTSAQVYGDSSGRQVKIRAGQAQVQGHHWRSDAEVTKAIAANASGNPRIDRIVLRLDPSGNTLALAVLEGTPGATPSAPALTQTDSGTYELSLATVAVANGASTISAGNVTEERTHIADRGV
;
A
#
# COMPACT_ATOMS: atom_id res chain seq x y z
N MET A 1 20.65 -24.75 15.49
CA MET A 1 20.72 -23.58 14.57
C MET A 1 21.19 -24.12 13.23
N THR A 2 20.45 -23.87 12.15
CA THR A 2 20.82 -24.33 10.81
C THR A 2 21.28 -23.12 10.01
N GLU A 3 22.51 -23.17 9.50
CA GLU A 3 23.02 -22.19 8.55
C GLU A 3 22.48 -22.51 7.16
N THR A 4 22.09 -21.49 6.41
CA THR A 4 21.60 -21.62 5.04
C THR A 4 22.21 -20.53 4.17
N ALA A 5 22.54 -20.88 2.93
CA ALA A 5 23.12 -19.96 1.95
C ALA A 5 22.52 -20.20 0.56
N TRP A 6 22.41 -19.13 -0.22
CA TRP A 6 21.86 -19.12 -1.58
C TRP A 6 22.60 -18.11 -2.46
N PRO A 7 22.48 -18.19 -3.79
CA PRO A 7 22.01 -19.30 -4.60
C PRO A 7 23.12 -20.33 -4.88
N PHE A 8 22.78 -21.60 -4.94
CA PHE A 8 23.67 -22.67 -5.41
C PHE A 8 22.93 -23.61 -6.37
N ASP A 9 23.63 -24.23 -7.32
CA ASP A 9 23.04 -24.99 -8.42
C ASP A 9 22.11 -26.14 -8.02
N SER A 10 22.28 -26.71 -6.85
CA SER A 10 21.43 -27.78 -6.30
C SER A 10 20.40 -27.29 -5.29
N GLY A 11 20.37 -25.99 -5.01
CA GLY A 11 19.45 -25.38 -4.06
C GLY A 11 18.18 -24.88 -4.73
N THR A 12 17.04 -25.02 -4.05
CA THR A 12 15.78 -24.40 -4.47
C THR A 12 15.70 -22.98 -3.89
N VAL A 13 15.49 -22.01 -4.76
CA VAL A 13 15.14 -20.64 -4.35
C VAL A 13 13.62 -20.49 -4.48
N ASP A 14 12.94 -20.60 -3.38
CA ASP A 14 11.51 -20.36 -3.29
C ASP A 14 11.20 -18.87 -3.08
N GLU A 15 9.91 -18.54 -3.05
CA GLU A 15 9.44 -17.19 -2.83
C GLU A 15 9.93 -16.58 -1.51
N THR A 16 9.95 -17.36 -0.44
CA THR A 16 10.40 -16.90 0.89
C THR A 16 11.88 -16.58 0.87
N THR A 17 12.69 -17.45 0.26
CA THR A 17 14.14 -17.27 0.09
C THR A 17 14.44 -16.04 -0.77
N TRP A 18 13.76 -15.92 -1.91
CA TRP A 18 13.89 -14.75 -2.78
C TRP A 18 13.52 -13.45 -2.06
N SER A 19 12.38 -13.43 -1.37
CA SER A 19 11.92 -12.28 -0.58
C SER A 19 12.97 -11.84 0.46
N ARG A 20 13.55 -12.78 1.20
CA ARG A 20 14.61 -12.49 2.19
C ARG A 20 15.86 -11.88 1.56
N MET A 21 16.29 -12.39 0.41
CA MET A 21 17.42 -11.83 -0.34
C MET A 21 17.12 -10.42 -0.85
N ALA A 22 15.95 -10.22 -1.44
CA ALA A 22 15.55 -8.94 -2.01
C ALA A 22 15.42 -7.83 -0.95
N ARG A 23 15.03 -8.17 0.28
CA ARG A 23 14.99 -7.21 1.41
C ARG A 23 16.37 -6.64 1.76
N VAL A 24 17.43 -7.38 1.49
CA VAL A 24 18.80 -6.88 1.72
C VAL A 24 19.18 -5.81 0.69
N TRP A 25 18.64 -5.90 -0.52
CA TRP A 25 18.95 -4.98 -1.60
C TRP A 25 18.12 -3.69 -1.53
N GLY A 26 16.91 -3.74 -0.99
CA GLY A 26 16.03 -2.61 -0.86
C GLY A 26 15.03 -2.79 0.27
N GLY A 27 14.64 -1.69 0.91
CA GLY A 27 13.62 -1.68 1.94
C GLY A 27 12.20 -1.86 1.39
N THR A 28 11.21 -1.81 2.28
CA THR A 28 9.79 -1.71 1.91
C THR A 28 9.43 -0.23 1.72
N GLY A 29 8.88 0.12 0.57
CA GLY A 29 8.46 1.49 0.26
C GLY A 29 8.17 1.70 -1.22
N ILE A 30 7.75 2.90 -1.56
CA ILE A 30 7.55 3.36 -2.93
C ILE A 30 8.92 3.70 -3.54
N VAL A 31 9.17 3.22 -4.75
CA VAL A 31 10.40 3.55 -5.49
C VAL A 31 10.29 4.98 -5.97
N GLY A 32 11.21 5.83 -5.50
CA GLY A 32 11.20 7.25 -5.81
C GLY A 32 11.74 8.09 -4.66
N TYR A 33 11.26 9.32 -4.56
CA TYR A 33 11.69 10.28 -3.55
C TYR A 33 10.51 11.12 -3.04
N PRO A 34 10.59 11.69 -1.83
CA PRO A 34 9.53 12.53 -1.30
C PRO A 34 9.21 13.71 -2.23
N GLY A 35 7.93 13.88 -2.56
CA GLY A 35 7.43 14.91 -3.44
C GLY A 35 7.24 14.48 -4.89
N ASP A 36 7.67 13.27 -5.28
CA ASP A 36 7.32 12.71 -6.59
C ASP A 36 5.86 12.26 -6.65
N THR A 37 5.42 11.80 -7.83
CA THR A 37 4.05 11.34 -8.06
C THR A 37 3.91 9.82 -8.13
N SER A 38 4.99 9.06 -7.92
CA SER A 38 4.99 7.58 -7.97
C SER A 38 4.02 7.00 -6.95
N ALA A 39 3.01 6.26 -7.41
CA ALA A 39 1.94 5.68 -6.58
C ALA A 39 1.21 6.70 -5.66
N GLN A 40 1.19 7.98 -6.05
CA GLN A 40 0.47 9.02 -5.30
C GLN A 40 -1.03 8.79 -5.32
N VAL A 41 -1.63 8.83 -4.13
CA VAL A 41 -3.09 8.76 -3.97
C VAL A 41 -3.67 10.18 -3.97
N TYR A 42 -4.76 10.39 -4.71
CA TYR A 42 -5.46 11.68 -4.70
C TYR A 42 -6.96 11.51 -4.96
N GLY A 43 -7.74 12.50 -4.53
CA GLY A 43 -9.15 12.66 -4.85
C GLY A 43 -9.33 13.85 -5.79
N ASP A 44 -10.21 13.71 -6.79
CA ASP A 44 -10.49 14.74 -7.80
C ASP A 44 -11.96 15.21 -7.79
N SER A 45 -12.71 14.80 -6.78
CA SER A 45 -14.14 15.09 -6.64
C SER A 45 -15.03 14.51 -7.75
N SER A 46 -14.51 13.59 -8.58
CA SER A 46 -15.29 12.94 -9.64
C SER A 46 -16.25 11.87 -9.14
N GLY A 47 -16.17 11.51 -7.87
CA GLY A 47 -17.00 10.50 -7.23
C GLY A 47 -16.46 10.08 -5.88
N ARG A 48 -17.11 9.09 -5.25
CA ARG A 48 -16.65 8.48 -4.02
C ARG A 48 -15.57 7.43 -4.35
N GLN A 49 -14.42 7.94 -4.72
CA GLN A 49 -13.27 7.15 -5.17
C GLN A 49 -11.98 7.94 -4.97
N VAL A 50 -10.88 7.22 -4.91
CA VAL A 50 -9.52 7.76 -5.01
C VAL A 50 -8.84 7.21 -6.26
N LYS A 51 -7.90 7.97 -6.77
CA LYS A 51 -7.03 7.60 -7.88
C LYS A 51 -5.61 7.44 -7.37
N ILE A 52 -4.93 6.43 -7.87
CA ILE A 52 -3.54 6.13 -7.55
C ILE A 52 -2.73 6.21 -8.84
N ARG A 53 -1.77 7.10 -8.89
CA ARG A 53 -0.91 7.29 -10.07
C ARG A 53 -0.07 6.04 -10.34
N ALA A 54 0.38 5.93 -11.58
CA ALA A 54 1.40 4.95 -11.96
C ALA A 54 2.61 5.03 -11.03
N GLY A 55 3.27 3.90 -10.80
CA GLY A 55 4.42 3.86 -9.91
C GLY A 55 4.93 2.45 -9.66
N GLN A 56 5.94 2.36 -8.82
CA GLN A 56 6.57 1.12 -8.42
C GLN A 56 6.77 1.10 -6.90
N ALA A 57 6.75 -0.08 -6.33
CA ALA A 57 6.99 -0.29 -4.91
C ALA A 57 7.71 -1.61 -4.67
N GLN A 58 8.43 -1.69 -3.56
CA GLN A 58 8.90 -2.94 -3.01
C GLN A 58 8.24 -3.15 -1.65
N VAL A 59 7.61 -4.30 -1.46
CA VAL A 59 6.97 -4.69 -0.20
C VAL A 59 7.53 -6.05 0.23
N GLN A 60 8.32 -6.06 1.30
CA GLN A 60 8.93 -7.28 1.82
C GLN A 60 9.63 -8.12 0.75
N GLY A 61 10.40 -7.47 -0.15
CA GLY A 61 11.12 -8.14 -1.23
C GLY A 61 10.30 -8.52 -2.45
N HIS A 62 9.00 -8.19 -2.47
CA HIS A 62 8.12 -8.37 -3.62
C HIS A 62 7.97 -7.04 -4.36
N HIS A 63 8.06 -7.07 -5.68
CA HIS A 63 7.96 -5.89 -6.52
C HIS A 63 6.53 -5.70 -7.05
N TRP A 64 5.99 -4.50 -6.85
CA TRP A 64 4.74 -4.04 -7.44
C TRP A 64 5.01 -2.95 -8.46
N ARG A 65 4.28 -2.97 -9.57
CA ARG A 65 4.31 -1.92 -10.59
C ARG A 65 2.93 -1.72 -11.19
N SER A 66 2.57 -0.45 -11.38
CA SER A 66 1.46 -0.06 -12.26
C SER A 66 1.99 0.94 -13.28
N ASP A 67 1.70 0.71 -14.55
CA ASP A 67 2.05 1.60 -15.67
C ASP A 67 0.93 2.59 -16.01
N ALA A 68 -0.21 2.46 -15.34
CA ALA A 68 -1.38 3.31 -15.50
C ALA A 68 -1.98 3.71 -14.15
N GLU A 69 -2.82 4.74 -14.18
CA GLU A 69 -3.61 5.16 -13.03
C GLU A 69 -4.63 4.09 -12.65
N VAL A 70 -4.77 3.82 -11.37
CA VAL A 70 -5.73 2.88 -10.80
C VAL A 70 -6.77 3.63 -9.99
N THR A 71 -8.06 3.34 -10.18
CA THR A 71 -9.15 3.89 -9.37
C THR A 71 -9.59 2.88 -8.32
N LYS A 72 -9.78 3.34 -7.08
CA LYS A 72 -10.36 2.55 -5.99
C LYS A 72 -11.60 3.24 -5.44
N ALA A 73 -12.71 2.52 -5.43
CA ALA A 73 -13.94 3.00 -4.83
C ALA A 73 -13.81 3.07 -3.30
N ILE A 74 -14.41 4.11 -2.72
CA ILE A 74 -14.57 4.29 -1.27
C ILE A 74 -16.02 3.97 -0.93
N ALA A 75 -16.25 3.11 0.05
CA ALA A 75 -17.57 2.70 0.48
C ALA A 75 -18.39 3.90 0.99
N ALA A 76 -19.73 3.84 0.86
CA ALA A 76 -20.59 4.86 1.41
C ALA A 76 -20.47 4.93 2.94
N ASN A 77 -20.58 6.13 3.48
CA ASN A 77 -20.64 6.34 4.91
C ASN A 77 -21.97 7.02 5.28
N ALA A 78 -22.92 6.24 5.77
CA ALA A 78 -24.25 6.71 6.20
C ALA A 78 -24.44 6.51 7.71
N SER A 79 -23.36 6.46 8.49
CA SER A 79 -23.37 6.12 9.91
C SER A 79 -23.77 7.27 10.85
N GLY A 80 -23.84 8.49 10.34
CA GLY A 80 -24.01 9.70 11.15
C GLY A 80 -22.68 10.31 11.65
N ASN A 81 -21.58 9.59 11.55
CA ASN A 81 -20.24 10.00 12.02
C ASN A 81 -19.21 9.98 10.88
N PRO A 82 -18.14 10.78 10.96
CA PRO A 82 -17.03 10.66 10.02
C PRO A 82 -16.28 9.32 10.18
N ARG A 83 -15.54 8.94 9.14
CA ARG A 83 -14.71 7.75 9.08
C ARG A 83 -13.37 8.09 8.41
N ILE A 84 -12.31 7.38 8.73
CA ILE A 84 -11.02 7.47 8.02
C ILE A 84 -10.69 6.09 7.46
N ASP A 85 -10.64 5.99 6.13
CA ASP A 85 -10.17 4.80 5.43
C ASP A 85 -8.67 4.89 5.15
N ARG A 86 -8.03 3.78 4.82
CA ARG A 86 -6.61 3.74 4.47
C ARG A 86 -6.39 3.02 3.15
N ILE A 87 -5.58 3.60 2.29
CA ILE A 87 -5.16 2.99 1.02
C ILE A 87 -3.80 2.35 1.23
N VAL A 88 -3.69 1.07 0.92
CA VAL A 88 -2.48 0.28 1.13
C VAL A 88 -2.10 -0.52 -0.11
N LEU A 89 -0.80 -0.86 -0.22
CA LEU A 89 -0.35 -2.02 -0.95
C LEU A 89 -0.30 -3.19 0.03
N ARG A 90 -1.12 -4.21 -0.23
CA ARG A 90 -1.21 -5.42 0.60
C ARG A 90 -0.52 -6.56 -0.09
N LEU A 91 0.51 -7.07 0.55
CA LEU A 91 1.13 -8.35 0.25
C LEU A 91 0.39 -9.45 1.01
N ASP A 92 -0.07 -10.46 0.30
CA ASP A 92 -0.63 -11.69 0.84
C ASP A 92 0.09 -12.89 0.23
N PRO A 93 1.11 -13.43 0.90
CA PRO A 93 1.84 -14.60 0.40
C PRO A 93 0.97 -15.85 0.27
N SER A 94 -0.05 -16.01 1.10
CA SER A 94 -0.95 -17.17 1.02
C SER A 94 -1.84 -17.13 -0.22
N GLY A 95 -2.20 -15.95 -0.67
CA GLY A 95 -2.96 -15.71 -1.90
C GLY A 95 -2.08 -15.43 -3.12
N ASN A 96 -0.75 -15.43 -3.00
CA ASN A 96 0.20 -15.03 -4.04
C ASN A 96 -0.15 -13.68 -4.67
N THR A 97 -0.48 -12.67 -3.85
CA THR A 97 -0.91 -11.36 -4.32
C THR A 97 -0.15 -10.23 -3.67
N LEU A 98 0.12 -9.19 -4.46
CA LEU A 98 0.54 -7.88 -4.01
C LEU A 98 -0.28 -6.85 -4.77
N ALA A 99 -1.25 -6.21 -4.11
CA ALA A 99 -2.25 -5.38 -4.75
C ALA A 99 -2.67 -4.18 -3.89
N LEU A 100 -3.19 -3.16 -4.57
CA LEU A 100 -3.84 -2.01 -3.92
C LEU A 100 -5.13 -2.46 -3.22
N ALA A 101 -5.30 -2.08 -1.96
CA ALA A 101 -6.48 -2.36 -1.16
C ALA A 101 -6.95 -1.11 -0.40
N VAL A 102 -8.23 -1.10 -0.06
CA VAL A 102 -8.83 -0.10 0.82
C VAL A 102 -9.15 -0.78 2.15
N LEU A 103 -8.59 -0.26 3.22
CA LEU A 103 -8.96 -0.64 4.58
C LEU A 103 -10.04 0.32 5.04
N GLU A 104 -11.26 -0.17 5.18
CA GLU A 104 -12.37 0.63 5.65
C GLU A 104 -12.25 0.87 7.16
N GLY A 105 -12.32 2.14 7.57
CA GLY A 105 -12.26 2.53 8.97
C GLY A 105 -13.58 2.35 9.70
N THR A 106 -13.55 2.50 11.01
CA THR A 106 -14.75 2.52 11.84
C THR A 106 -15.25 3.94 12.02
N PRO A 107 -16.52 4.24 11.68
CA PRO A 107 -17.10 5.56 11.93
C PRO A 107 -17.14 5.89 13.42
N GLY A 108 -16.87 7.15 13.76
CA GLY A 108 -16.91 7.63 15.14
C GLY A 108 -16.77 9.14 15.24
N ALA A 109 -17.04 9.71 16.42
CA ALA A 109 -16.89 11.16 16.66
C ALA A 109 -15.42 11.62 16.47
N THR A 110 -14.47 10.75 16.82
CA THR A 110 -13.03 10.95 16.60
C THR A 110 -12.48 9.70 15.91
N PRO A 111 -12.70 9.54 14.58
CA PRO A 111 -12.27 8.33 13.88
C PRO A 111 -10.76 8.27 13.76
N SER A 112 -10.22 7.07 13.74
CA SER A 112 -8.82 6.79 13.42
C SER A 112 -8.72 5.88 12.20
N ALA A 113 -7.61 6.00 11.47
CA ALA A 113 -7.34 5.10 10.37
C ALA A 113 -7.10 3.67 10.87
N PRO A 114 -7.51 2.65 10.11
CA PRO A 114 -7.24 1.26 10.47
C PRO A 114 -5.76 0.99 10.71
N ALA A 115 -5.45 0.15 11.70
CA ALA A 115 -4.09 -0.30 11.94
C ALA A 115 -3.59 -1.14 10.75
N LEU A 116 -2.29 -1.05 10.48
CA LEU A 116 -1.65 -1.87 9.46
C LEU A 116 -1.35 -3.27 9.99
N THR A 117 -1.58 -4.27 9.16
CA THR A 117 -1.07 -5.62 9.41
C THR A 117 0.34 -5.72 8.82
N GLN A 118 1.34 -6.02 9.65
CA GLN A 118 2.74 -6.07 9.23
C GLN A 118 3.42 -7.28 9.87
N THR A 119 3.22 -8.46 9.27
CA THR A 119 3.86 -9.71 9.71
C THR A 119 5.04 -10.06 8.82
N ASP A 120 6.12 -10.56 9.42
CA ASP A 120 7.39 -10.79 8.70
C ASP A 120 7.28 -11.82 7.57
N SER A 121 6.47 -12.86 7.75
CA SER A 121 6.29 -13.96 6.78
C SER A 121 4.82 -14.17 6.36
N GLY A 122 3.96 -13.22 6.61
CA GLY A 122 2.54 -13.27 6.30
C GLY A 122 2.08 -11.98 5.62
N THR A 123 0.83 -11.62 5.84
CA THR A 123 0.27 -10.37 5.30
C THR A 123 1.09 -9.17 5.75
N TYR A 124 1.45 -8.33 4.78
CA TYR A 124 2.13 -7.08 5.04
C TYR A 124 1.48 -5.93 4.26
N GLU A 125 1.19 -4.83 4.96
CA GLU A 125 0.53 -3.65 4.40
C GLU A 125 1.45 -2.45 4.44
N LEU A 126 1.70 -1.86 3.26
CA LEU A 126 2.40 -0.59 3.11
C LEU A 126 1.36 0.51 2.91
N SER A 127 1.30 1.47 3.84
CA SER A 127 0.38 2.60 3.71
C SER A 127 0.80 3.55 2.59
N LEU A 128 -0.17 3.98 1.79
CA LEU A 128 0.00 5.02 0.78
C LEU A 128 -0.64 6.34 1.20
N ALA A 129 -1.84 6.28 1.75
CA ALA A 129 -2.58 7.46 2.22
C ALA A 129 -3.72 7.07 3.16
N THR A 130 -4.18 8.03 3.95
CA THR A 130 -5.49 7.98 4.62
C THR A 130 -6.49 8.86 3.89
N VAL A 131 -7.77 8.51 3.99
CA VAL A 131 -8.89 9.19 3.32
C VAL A 131 -9.97 9.51 4.32
N ALA A 132 -10.21 10.80 4.56
CA ALA A 132 -11.30 11.26 5.40
C ALA A 132 -12.64 11.15 4.66
N VAL A 133 -13.57 10.38 5.20
CA VAL A 133 -14.90 10.12 4.62
C VAL A 133 -15.97 10.68 5.54
N ALA A 134 -16.49 11.84 5.21
CA ALA A 134 -17.59 12.46 5.97
C ALA A 134 -18.86 11.60 5.89
N ASN A 135 -19.75 11.77 6.87
CA ASN A 135 -21.08 11.17 6.76
C ASN A 135 -21.80 11.72 5.53
N GLY A 136 -22.38 10.86 4.71
CA GLY A 136 -23.11 11.23 3.50
C GLY A 136 -22.22 11.73 2.34
N ALA A 137 -20.89 11.61 2.43
CA ALA A 137 -20.00 12.04 1.35
C ALA A 137 -20.33 11.32 0.03
N SER A 138 -20.52 12.10 -1.02
CA SER A 138 -20.73 11.63 -2.40
C SER A 138 -19.47 11.66 -3.25
N THR A 139 -18.48 12.46 -2.85
CA THR A 139 -17.21 12.63 -3.56
C THR A 139 -16.04 12.65 -2.57
N ILE A 140 -14.85 12.36 -3.08
CA ILE A 140 -13.58 12.52 -2.37
C ILE A 140 -12.75 13.57 -3.11
N SER A 141 -12.42 14.65 -2.43
CA SER A 141 -11.58 15.73 -2.95
C SER A 141 -10.11 15.53 -2.54
N ALA A 142 -9.22 16.32 -3.13
CA ALA A 142 -7.80 16.32 -2.76
C ALA A 142 -7.57 16.59 -1.26
N GLY A 143 -8.37 17.48 -0.65
CA GLY A 143 -8.28 17.81 0.77
C GLY A 143 -8.71 16.68 1.73
N ASN A 144 -9.36 15.63 1.21
CA ASN A 144 -9.73 14.45 2.01
C ASN A 144 -8.60 13.42 2.11
N VAL A 145 -7.55 13.56 1.31
CA VAL A 145 -6.46 12.58 1.22
C VAL A 145 -5.23 13.11 1.93
N THR A 146 -4.71 12.34 2.87
CA THR A 146 -3.45 12.62 3.57
C THR A 146 -2.41 11.59 3.16
N GLU A 147 -1.29 12.05 2.64
CA GLU A 147 -0.21 11.18 2.17
C GLU A 147 0.52 10.49 3.33
N GLU A 148 0.81 9.19 3.15
CA GLU A 148 1.58 8.37 4.09
C GLU A 148 2.66 7.51 3.40
N ARG A 149 3.00 7.81 2.13
CA ARG A 149 3.99 7.03 1.40
C ARG A 149 5.36 7.10 2.08
N THR A 150 5.95 5.94 2.32
CA THR A 150 7.38 5.81 2.64
C THR A 150 8.13 5.54 1.35
N HIS A 151 9.18 6.30 1.07
CA HIS A 151 9.97 6.16 -0.15
C HIS A 151 11.25 5.37 0.11
N ILE A 152 11.63 4.58 -0.87
CA ILE A 152 12.94 3.94 -0.97
C ILE A 152 13.65 4.51 -2.20
N ALA A 153 14.94 4.80 -2.05
CA ALA A 153 15.71 5.35 -3.15
C ALA A 153 15.67 4.41 -4.37
N ASP A 154 15.45 4.98 -5.54
CA ASP A 154 15.68 4.27 -6.79
C ASP A 154 17.19 4.00 -6.91
N ARG A 155 17.58 2.74 -6.75
CA ARG A 155 18.97 2.27 -6.91
C ARG A 155 19.24 1.72 -8.30
N GLY A 156 18.29 1.90 -9.21
CA GLY A 156 18.27 1.28 -10.54
C GLY A 156 19.06 1.99 -11.60
N VAL A 157 20.03 2.78 -11.22
CA VAL A 157 20.86 3.48 -12.22
C VAL A 157 22.32 3.26 -11.97
#